data_6cd7bb5ff5edd2d838f961fadcd27224
#
_entry.id   6cd7bb5ff5edd2d838f961fadcd27224
#
_cell.length_a   1.000
_cell.length_b   1.000
_cell.length_c   1.000
_cell.angle_alpha   90.00
_cell.angle_beta   90.00
_cell.angle_gamma   90.00
#
_symmetry.space_group_name_H-M   'P 1'
#
loop_
_entity.id
_entity.type
_entity.pdbx_description
1 polymer ?
#
loop_
_entity_poly.entity_id
_entity_poly.type
_entity_poly.pdbx_seq_one_letter_code
_entity_poly.pdbx_strand_id
1 'polypeptide(L)'
;YISLKHIGLTFPKKILQMPLLNIKKEKEDLEKLVNSFRLNTLKILVLLFITTVETYSQDTYRKGDTYIIDTITVAGLKNFSDRTVVTYSGLREGQSIQVPGEEITSILKKLWNLELFSNVDLYVTGVNNGKIKLEINVEELPTLLNYKINGVKKGKAETYEKETELSQGKRLSESFLTNTKNYIQGELRKNGYLNSKINLITIPDSIGSNQLNLNINIDKGERIKIRDINFNGNEIFGNAKLRSKLKKTKKKFPLRFWKKSKLIDEDYEADKENLISFYKEKGYRDARIEFDTIVINDEKTIDLNLNIDEGNKYYFGDISYIGNSSYTNFQLDQILGIEKGDSYNGVLLKERIQDEKPDANDISNLYQNNGYLFSSVNAVEVSAENDTIDFEIRINEGKLASFNKISVVGNTKTNDNVIFRELRVKPGELYSKDKLVRTIREVGQLGFFDAEQISPDFKNVDANLGTVDIELGLIEAGASQLELQGGYGSGSFMGTFGVSFNNFSVKNIRNRKAWQPFPSGDGQSLAIRLQTSSFYSTTSFSFVEPWLGG
;
A
#
# COMPACT_ATOMS: atom_id res chain seq x y z
N TYR A 1 -28.09 15.66 -12.20
CA TYR A 1 -28.29 15.50 -13.65
C TYR A 1 -28.84 14.11 -13.88
N ILE A 2 -30.17 14.05 -14.12
CA ILE A 2 -30.84 12.82 -14.54
C ILE A 2 -31.17 13.00 -16.01
N SER A 3 -30.60 12.13 -16.83
CA SER A 3 -30.90 12.03 -18.25
C SER A 3 -32.00 11.01 -18.46
N LEU A 4 -33.18 11.49 -18.87
CA LEU A 4 -34.27 10.67 -19.42
C LEU A 4 -34.00 10.39 -20.89
N LYS A 5 -33.85 9.14 -21.26
CA LYS A 5 -34.03 8.70 -22.66
C LYS A 5 -34.55 7.26 -22.75
N HIS A 6 -35.64 7.15 -23.50
CA HIS A 6 -36.17 6.00 -24.25
C HIS A 6 -37.00 4.96 -23.52
N ILE A 7 -38.33 5.17 -23.62
CA ILE A 7 -39.28 4.08 -23.79
C ILE A 7 -40.03 4.33 -25.08
N GLY A 8 -39.71 3.55 -26.09
CA GLY A 8 -40.44 3.50 -27.34
C GLY A 8 -41.59 2.53 -27.25
N LEU A 9 -42.81 3.01 -27.43
CA LEU A 9 -44.01 2.19 -27.66
C LEU A 9 -44.45 2.38 -29.11
N THR A 10 -44.34 1.32 -29.88
CA THR A 10 -44.88 1.19 -31.23
C THR A 10 -46.29 0.62 -31.14
N PHE A 11 -47.28 1.35 -31.71
CA PHE A 11 -48.64 0.83 -31.96
C PHE A 11 -48.74 0.36 -33.40
N PRO A 12 -49.45 -0.77 -33.68
CA PRO A 12 -49.70 -1.22 -35.03
C PRO A 12 -50.99 -0.59 -35.62
N LYS A 13 -50.86 -0.10 -36.85
CA LYS A 13 -52.01 0.27 -37.70
C LYS A 13 -52.75 -0.98 -38.13
N LYS A 14 -54.10 -0.96 -37.98
CA LYS A 14 -54.98 -1.74 -38.86
C LYS A 14 -56.30 -0.98 -39.07
N ILE A 15 -56.57 -0.72 -40.33
CA ILE A 15 -57.72 -0.10 -40.97
C ILE A 15 -58.89 -1.07 -40.94
N LEU A 16 -60.09 -0.58 -40.66
CA LEU A 16 -61.30 -1.18 -41.27
C LEU A 16 -62.31 -0.08 -41.60
N GLN A 17 -62.64 -0.03 -42.86
CA GLN A 17 -63.72 0.74 -43.45
C GLN A 17 -65.06 0.12 -43.07
N MET A 18 -66.11 0.93 -42.78
CA MET A 18 -67.50 0.64 -43.09
C MET A 18 -68.33 1.93 -43.17
N PRO A 19 -69.55 1.90 -43.76
CA PRO A 19 -70.01 2.92 -44.68
C PRO A 19 -70.99 3.94 -44.09
N LEU A 20 -71.16 5.04 -44.86
CA LEU A 20 -72.06 6.15 -44.65
C LEU A 20 -73.57 5.68 -44.62
N LEU A 21 -74.30 6.00 -43.56
CA LEU A 21 -75.71 6.07 -43.59
C LEU A 21 -76.23 7.23 -42.71
N ASN A 22 -76.83 8.19 -43.43
CA ASN A 22 -77.91 9.13 -43.12
C ASN A 22 -78.06 9.66 -41.67
N ILE A 23 -77.37 10.72 -41.32
CA ILE A 23 -77.55 11.44 -40.07
C ILE A 23 -77.94 12.92 -40.42
N LYS A 24 -79.22 13.12 -40.66
CA LYS A 24 -79.75 14.49 -40.74
C LYS A 24 -80.90 14.75 -39.76
N LYS A 25 -81.32 13.75 -38.98
CA LYS A 25 -82.39 13.89 -38.03
C LYS A 25 -81.99 13.72 -36.55
N GLU A 26 -80.86 13.20 -36.26
CA GLU A 26 -80.33 13.05 -34.87
C GLU A 26 -79.48 14.22 -34.36
N LYS A 27 -79.12 15.18 -35.22
CA LYS A 27 -78.25 16.32 -34.84
C LYS A 27 -78.95 17.36 -33.95
N GLU A 28 -80.24 17.58 -34.11
CA GLU A 28 -80.99 18.58 -33.31
C GLU A 28 -81.36 18.11 -31.90
N ASP A 29 -81.62 16.83 -31.72
CA ASP A 29 -81.91 16.27 -30.39
C ASP A 29 -80.62 16.05 -29.56
N LEU A 30 -79.49 15.79 -30.22
CA LEU A 30 -78.21 15.68 -29.56
C LEU A 30 -77.64 17.06 -29.08
N GLU A 31 -77.88 18.16 -29.82
CA GLU A 31 -77.50 19.50 -29.41
C GLU A 31 -78.26 20.01 -28.18
N LYS A 32 -79.56 19.65 -28.05
CA LYS A 32 -80.30 19.99 -26.84
C LYS A 32 -79.90 19.17 -25.61
N LEU A 33 -79.55 17.91 -25.78
CA LEU A 33 -79.01 17.06 -24.71
C LEU A 33 -77.59 17.49 -24.27
N VAL A 34 -76.74 17.84 -25.22
CA VAL A 34 -75.37 18.29 -24.95
C VAL A 34 -75.34 19.64 -24.23
N ASN A 35 -76.28 20.56 -24.60
CA ASN A 35 -76.30 21.89 -23.93
C ASN A 35 -76.93 21.77 -22.51
N SER A 36 -77.88 20.89 -22.27
CA SER A 36 -78.41 20.61 -20.93
C SER A 36 -77.37 19.93 -20.04
N PHE A 37 -76.54 19.01 -20.60
CA PHE A 37 -75.48 18.35 -19.87
C PHE A 37 -74.32 19.32 -19.58
N ARG A 38 -73.93 20.24 -20.52
CA ARG A 38 -72.92 21.24 -20.30
C ARG A 38 -73.30 22.25 -19.21
N LEU A 39 -74.59 22.62 -19.10
CA LEU A 39 -75.03 23.58 -18.08
C LEU A 39 -75.06 22.97 -16.68
N ASN A 40 -75.38 21.70 -16.56
CA ASN A 40 -75.38 20.98 -15.27
C ASN A 40 -73.95 20.54 -14.85
N THR A 41 -73.10 20.13 -15.78
CA THR A 41 -71.68 19.86 -15.48
C THR A 41 -70.90 21.10 -15.12
N LEU A 42 -71.22 22.26 -15.72
CA LEU A 42 -70.64 23.53 -15.35
C LEU A 42 -71.03 23.96 -13.93
N LYS A 43 -72.30 23.76 -13.54
CA LYS A 43 -72.79 24.04 -12.17
C LYS A 43 -72.17 23.10 -11.13
N ILE A 44 -71.99 21.82 -11.45
CA ILE A 44 -71.34 20.85 -10.58
C ILE A 44 -69.81 21.14 -10.48
N LEU A 45 -69.14 21.54 -11.57
CA LEU A 45 -67.74 21.94 -11.58
C LEU A 45 -67.49 23.24 -10.78
N VAL A 46 -68.40 24.21 -10.86
CA VAL A 46 -68.32 25.43 -10.05
C VAL A 46 -68.61 25.16 -8.57
N LEU A 47 -69.51 24.24 -8.24
CA LEU A 47 -69.77 23.83 -6.85
C LEU A 47 -68.60 23.01 -6.29
N LEU A 48 -67.98 22.14 -7.09
CA LEU A 48 -66.74 21.41 -6.70
C LEU A 48 -65.55 22.33 -6.53
N PHE A 49 -65.46 23.44 -7.27
CA PHE A 49 -64.39 24.41 -7.16
C PHE A 49 -64.50 25.34 -5.94
N ILE A 50 -65.72 25.50 -5.38
CA ILE A 50 -65.94 26.33 -4.19
C ILE A 50 -65.71 25.55 -2.88
N THR A 51 -65.74 24.20 -2.93
CA THR A 51 -65.56 23.35 -1.73
C THR A 51 -64.12 22.83 -1.52
N THR A 52 -63.18 23.18 -2.39
CA THR A 52 -61.77 22.70 -2.29
C THR A 52 -60.74 23.80 -2.11
N VAL A 53 -61.10 24.94 -1.51
CA VAL A 53 -60.09 25.87 -1.01
C VAL A 53 -60.01 25.74 0.52
N GLU A 54 -59.71 24.53 0.98
CA GLU A 54 -58.91 24.45 2.18
C GLU A 54 -57.49 24.70 1.75
N THR A 55 -57.00 25.93 1.94
CA THR A 55 -55.59 26.28 1.86
C THR A 55 -54.89 25.56 2.98
N TYR A 56 -54.47 24.32 2.74
CA TYR A 56 -53.33 23.79 3.43
C TYR A 56 -52.16 24.65 2.99
N SER A 57 -51.79 25.62 3.81
CA SER A 57 -50.45 26.23 3.77
C SER A 57 -49.48 25.12 4.10
N GLN A 58 -49.10 24.33 3.11
CA GLN A 58 -47.92 23.49 3.21
C GLN A 58 -46.74 24.47 3.19
N ASP A 59 -46.11 24.61 4.34
CA ASP A 59 -44.79 25.24 4.38
C ASP A 59 -43.91 24.55 3.34
N THR A 60 -43.61 25.27 2.27
CA THR A 60 -42.87 24.69 1.15
C THR A 60 -41.40 24.61 1.58
N TYR A 61 -40.82 23.42 1.56
CA TYR A 61 -39.38 23.24 1.76
C TYR A 61 -38.59 24.18 0.86
N ARG A 62 -37.74 25.03 1.45
CA ARG A 62 -36.85 25.94 0.72
C ARG A 62 -35.41 25.44 0.88
N LYS A 63 -34.77 25.18 -0.24
CA LYS A 63 -33.42 24.68 -0.28
C LYS A 63 -32.42 25.72 0.25
N GLY A 64 -31.64 25.34 1.27
CA GLY A 64 -30.62 26.19 1.86
C GLY A 64 -31.07 26.99 3.09
N ASP A 65 -32.35 26.92 3.48
CA ASP A 65 -32.83 27.54 4.71
C ASP A 65 -32.46 26.73 5.95
N THR A 66 -32.48 27.38 7.09
CA THR A 66 -32.22 26.75 8.39
C THR A 66 -33.53 26.36 9.06
N TYR A 67 -33.59 25.12 9.51
CA TYR A 67 -34.77 24.54 10.16
C TYR A 67 -34.42 23.97 11.52
N ILE A 68 -35.44 23.85 12.40
CA ILE A 68 -35.32 23.14 13.67
C ILE A 68 -35.75 21.68 13.43
N ILE A 69 -34.96 20.73 13.84
CA ILE A 69 -35.28 19.30 13.74
C ILE A 69 -36.44 18.99 14.69
N ASP A 70 -37.57 18.55 14.14
CA ASP A 70 -38.73 18.13 14.90
C ASP A 70 -38.67 16.66 15.32
N THR A 71 -38.33 15.79 14.34
CA THR A 71 -38.28 14.34 14.56
C THR A 71 -37.22 13.75 13.65
N ILE A 72 -36.51 12.74 14.16
CA ILE A 72 -35.53 11.96 13.41
C ILE A 72 -35.99 10.51 13.41
N THR A 73 -36.21 9.96 12.21
CA THR A 73 -36.56 8.55 11.99
C THR A 73 -35.42 7.85 11.25
N VAL A 74 -35.31 6.56 11.43
CA VAL A 74 -34.33 5.74 10.70
C VAL A 74 -35.07 4.62 9.99
N ALA A 75 -34.73 4.40 8.72
CA ALA A 75 -35.30 3.34 7.90
C ALA A 75 -34.18 2.43 7.37
N GLY A 76 -34.55 1.19 7.00
CA GLY A 76 -33.62 0.24 6.35
C GLY A 76 -32.77 -0.62 7.30
N LEU A 77 -32.95 -0.48 8.61
CA LEU A 77 -32.23 -1.27 9.62
C LEU A 77 -32.70 -2.73 9.66
N LYS A 78 -31.77 -3.63 9.92
CA LYS A 78 -32.00 -5.06 10.13
C LYS A 78 -31.49 -5.55 11.48
N ASN A 79 -30.27 -5.17 11.85
CA ASN A 79 -29.59 -5.63 13.06
C ASN A 79 -29.32 -4.51 14.07
N PHE A 80 -29.32 -3.24 13.63
CA PHE A 80 -29.08 -2.10 14.51
C PHE A 80 -30.39 -1.47 14.98
N SER A 81 -30.30 -0.71 16.07
CA SER A 81 -31.42 0.10 16.54
C SER A 81 -31.35 1.52 15.98
N ASP A 82 -32.51 2.14 15.78
CA ASP A 82 -32.64 3.56 15.38
C ASP A 82 -31.77 4.46 16.25
N ARG A 83 -31.80 4.22 17.56
CA ARG A 83 -31.03 4.99 18.54
C ARG A 83 -29.53 4.94 18.27
N THR A 84 -29.02 3.82 17.78
CA THR A 84 -27.60 3.66 17.43
C THR A 84 -27.23 4.62 16.31
N VAL A 85 -28.00 4.60 15.22
CA VAL A 85 -27.74 5.43 14.02
C VAL A 85 -27.87 6.92 14.36
N VAL A 86 -28.93 7.30 15.10
CA VAL A 86 -29.14 8.69 15.53
C VAL A 86 -27.98 9.16 16.43
N THR A 87 -27.51 8.32 17.35
CA THR A 87 -26.37 8.67 18.22
C THR A 87 -25.09 8.91 17.42
N TYR A 88 -24.77 8.04 16.47
CA TYR A 88 -23.57 8.18 15.63
C TYR A 88 -23.68 9.34 14.63
N SER A 89 -24.87 9.65 14.14
CA SER A 89 -25.10 10.82 13.28
C SER A 89 -24.78 12.12 14.00
N GLY A 90 -24.98 12.15 15.33
CA GLY A 90 -24.84 13.34 16.17
C GLY A 90 -26.02 14.31 16.07
N LEU A 91 -27.09 13.94 15.33
CA LEU A 91 -28.31 14.72 15.23
C LEU A 91 -29.12 14.65 16.52
N ARG A 92 -29.79 15.76 16.85
CA ARG A 92 -30.70 15.86 18.02
C ARG A 92 -31.98 16.59 17.65
N GLU A 93 -33.08 16.12 18.15
CA GLU A 93 -34.33 16.87 18.08
C GLU A 93 -34.19 18.23 18.78
N GLY A 94 -34.75 19.27 18.20
CA GLY A 94 -34.59 20.66 18.66
C GLY A 94 -33.32 21.36 18.15
N GLN A 95 -32.40 20.66 17.47
CA GLN A 95 -31.21 21.25 16.85
C GLN A 95 -31.59 22.06 15.62
N SER A 96 -30.89 23.19 15.41
CA SER A 96 -31.00 23.99 14.19
C SER A 96 -30.05 23.41 13.13
N ILE A 97 -30.56 23.18 11.91
CA ILE A 97 -29.80 22.59 10.82
C ILE A 97 -30.13 23.26 9.48
N GLN A 98 -29.12 23.52 8.66
CA GLN A 98 -29.30 24.00 7.28
C GLN A 98 -29.42 22.81 6.33
N VAL A 99 -30.47 22.81 5.49
CA VAL A 99 -30.76 21.69 4.58
C VAL A 99 -30.96 22.16 3.14
N PRO A 100 -30.12 21.74 2.19
CA PRO A 100 -28.84 21.09 2.34
C PRO A 100 -27.77 22.03 2.92
N GLY A 101 -26.79 21.47 3.65
CA GLY A 101 -25.70 22.22 4.24
C GLY A 101 -24.47 21.35 4.49
N GLU A 102 -23.37 21.98 4.89
CA GLU A 102 -22.11 21.27 5.21
C GLU A 102 -22.26 20.29 6.37
N GLU A 103 -23.17 20.62 7.32
CA GLU A 103 -23.46 19.76 8.45
C GLU A 103 -24.06 18.43 8.02
N ILE A 104 -24.98 18.42 7.03
CA ILE A 104 -25.52 17.20 6.45
C ILE A 104 -24.42 16.36 5.82
N THR A 105 -23.52 16.98 5.06
CA THR A 105 -22.38 16.28 4.44
C THR A 105 -21.47 15.66 5.49
N SER A 106 -21.24 16.37 6.58
CA SER A 106 -20.43 15.87 7.71
C SER A 106 -21.10 14.66 8.39
N ILE A 107 -22.41 14.71 8.59
CA ILE A 107 -23.19 13.62 9.19
C ILE A 107 -23.15 12.36 8.29
N LEU A 108 -23.38 12.52 7.00
CA LEU A 108 -23.30 11.42 6.06
C LEU A 108 -21.90 10.80 6.06
N LYS A 109 -20.84 11.62 6.02
CA LYS A 109 -19.45 11.13 6.12
C LYS A 109 -19.17 10.38 7.41
N LYS A 110 -19.68 10.86 8.56
CA LYS A 110 -19.52 10.17 9.86
C LYS A 110 -20.17 8.79 9.83
N LEU A 111 -21.38 8.67 9.32
CA LEU A 111 -22.09 7.39 9.21
C LEU A 111 -21.42 6.43 8.22
N TRP A 112 -20.90 6.95 7.09
CA TRP A 112 -20.13 6.18 6.11
C TRP A 112 -18.83 5.64 6.70
N ASN A 113 -18.09 6.47 7.45
CA ASN A 113 -16.82 6.08 8.06
C ASN A 113 -16.95 5.01 9.15
N LEU A 114 -18.18 4.68 9.58
CA LEU A 114 -18.40 3.55 10.48
C LEU A 114 -18.21 2.19 9.80
N GLU A 115 -18.20 2.15 8.45
CA GLU A 115 -18.13 0.91 7.65
C GLU A 115 -19.22 -0.11 8.03
N LEU A 116 -20.39 0.40 8.46
CA LEU A 116 -21.54 -0.39 8.87
C LEU A 116 -22.60 -0.50 7.78
N PHE A 117 -22.61 0.47 6.85
CA PHE A 117 -23.66 0.66 5.86
C PHE A 117 -23.09 0.65 4.44
N SER A 118 -23.83 0.04 3.52
CA SER A 118 -23.56 0.09 2.08
C SER A 118 -24.09 1.37 1.44
N ASN A 119 -25.18 1.90 1.99
CA ASN A 119 -25.75 3.19 1.59
C ASN A 119 -26.26 3.96 2.80
N VAL A 120 -26.15 5.30 2.73
CA VAL A 120 -26.67 6.24 3.72
C VAL A 120 -27.23 7.45 3.00
N ASP A 121 -28.53 7.62 3.08
CA ASP A 121 -29.26 8.76 2.55
C ASP A 121 -29.97 9.51 3.67
N LEU A 122 -30.17 10.81 3.51
CA LEU A 122 -30.95 11.63 4.43
C LEU A 122 -32.05 12.34 3.65
N TYR A 123 -33.27 12.07 4.04
CA TYR A 123 -34.47 12.62 3.42
C TYR A 123 -35.19 13.60 4.34
N VAL A 124 -35.80 14.61 3.72
CA VAL A 124 -36.75 15.50 4.37
C VAL A 124 -38.16 14.92 4.13
N THR A 125 -38.78 14.43 5.18
CA THR A 125 -40.10 13.80 5.09
C THR A 125 -41.27 14.77 5.39
N GLY A 126 -40.98 15.96 5.95
CA GLY A 126 -41.99 16.96 6.18
C GLY A 126 -41.40 18.27 6.70
N VAL A 127 -42.09 19.38 6.40
CA VAL A 127 -41.79 20.72 6.94
C VAL A 127 -43.10 21.31 7.48
N ASN A 128 -43.05 21.85 8.69
CA ASN A 128 -44.20 22.52 9.30
C ASN A 128 -43.71 23.60 10.29
N ASN A 129 -44.17 24.84 10.09
CA ASN A 129 -43.84 26.00 10.95
C ASN A 129 -42.33 26.14 11.23
N GLY A 130 -41.49 26.05 10.19
CA GLY A 130 -40.02 26.16 10.33
C GLY A 130 -39.35 24.95 10.99
N LYS A 131 -40.09 23.88 11.25
CA LYS A 131 -39.58 22.60 11.75
C LYS A 131 -39.50 21.58 10.63
N ILE A 132 -38.48 20.73 10.68
CA ILE A 132 -38.18 19.72 9.66
C ILE A 132 -38.21 18.31 10.26
N LYS A 133 -38.81 17.37 9.55
CA LYS A 133 -38.71 15.94 9.86
C LYS A 133 -37.66 15.31 8.97
N LEU A 134 -36.72 14.63 9.57
CA LEU A 134 -35.59 13.98 8.88
C LEU A 134 -35.75 12.46 8.96
N GLU A 135 -35.49 11.80 7.86
CA GLU A 135 -35.38 10.34 7.80
C GLU A 135 -33.98 9.97 7.30
N ILE A 136 -33.24 9.23 8.13
CA ILE A 136 -31.96 8.62 7.74
C ILE A 136 -32.28 7.24 7.19
N ASN A 137 -32.13 7.06 5.89
CA ASN A 137 -32.28 5.77 5.25
C ASN A 137 -30.92 5.11 5.09
N VAL A 138 -30.76 3.94 5.69
CA VAL A 138 -29.48 3.21 5.67
C VAL A 138 -29.70 1.80 5.11
N GLU A 139 -28.70 1.30 4.42
CA GLU A 139 -28.61 -0.09 4.03
C GLU A 139 -27.43 -0.74 4.76
N GLU A 140 -27.72 -1.69 5.66
CA GLU A 140 -26.67 -2.35 6.44
C GLU A 140 -25.81 -3.25 5.58
N LEU A 141 -24.49 -3.15 5.73
CA LEU A 141 -23.55 -4.11 5.15
C LEU A 141 -23.82 -5.51 5.72
N PRO A 142 -23.96 -6.51 4.86
CA PRO A 142 -24.11 -7.89 5.32
C PRO A 142 -22.85 -8.40 6.00
N THR A 143 -23.02 -9.31 6.93
CA THR A 143 -21.92 -9.99 7.62
C THR A 143 -21.64 -11.36 7.01
N LEU A 144 -20.36 -11.73 6.99
CA LEU A 144 -19.89 -13.01 6.51
C LEU A 144 -20.22 -14.12 7.51
N LEU A 145 -21.11 -15.04 7.17
CA LEU A 145 -21.43 -16.21 8.00
C LEU A 145 -20.37 -17.29 7.82
N ASN A 146 -20.17 -17.73 6.58
CA ASN A 146 -19.15 -18.71 6.21
C ASN A 146 -18.51 -18.33 4.88
N TYR A 147 -17.32 -18.86 4.63
CA TYR A 147 -16.64 -18.70 3.35
C TYR A 147 -15.93 -19.98 2.93
N LYS A 148 -15.70 -20.09 1.63
CA LYS A 148 -14.97 -21.20 1.03
C LYS A 148 -14.09 -20.71 -0.12
N ILE A 149 -12.83 -21.08 -0.10
CA ILE A 149 -11.87 -20.77 -1.17
C ILE A 149 -11.59 -22.07 -1.94
N ASN A 150 -12.03 -22.10 -3.20
CA ASN A 150 -11.90 -23.25 -4.09
C ASN A 150 -10.84 -22.99 -5.17
N GLY A 151 -10.26 -24.06 -5.74
CA GLY A 151 -9.30 -23.96 -6.87
C GLY A 151 -7.84 -23.80 -6.44
N VAL A 152 -7.53 -23.76 -5.13
CA VAL A 152 -6.17 -23.69 -4.58
C VAL A 152 -5.93 -24.75 -3.53
N LYS A 153 -4.63 -25.03 -3.24
CA LYS A 153 -4.25 -25.93 -2.14
C LYS A 153 -4.56 -25.27 -0.79
N LYS A 154 -4.86 -26.08 0.23
CA LYS A 154 -5.24 -25.63 1.58
C LYS A 154 -4.30 -24.56 2.15
N GLY A 155 -2.99 -24.78 2.16
CA GLY A 155 -2.03 -23.79 2.69
C GLY A 155 -2.01 -22.46 1.95
N LYS A 156 -2.37 -22.44 0.65
CA LYS A 156 -2.53 -21.18 -0.09
C LYS A 156 -3.87 -20.51 0.24
N ALA A 157 -4.93 -21.28 0.44
CA ALA A 157 -6.21 -20.75 0.91
C ALA A 157 -6.05 -20.07 2.28
N GLU A 158 -5.36 -20.70 3.22
CA GLU A 158 -5.05 -20.15 4.54
C GLU A 158 -4.20 -18.85 4.45
N THR A 159 -3.26 -18.77 3.49
CA THR A 159 -2.51 -17.54 3.24
C THR A 159 -3.44 -16.43 2.75
N TYR A 160 -4.31 -16.72 1.79
CA TYR A 160 -5.25 -15.72 1.25
C TYR A 160 -6.24 -15.25 2.32
N GLU A 161 -6.75 -16.16 3.14
CA GLU A 161 -7.59 -15.86 4.29
C GLU A 161 -6.93 -14.86 5.23
N LYS A 162 -5.69 -15.15 5.65
CA LYS A 162 -4.93 -14.30 6.55
C LYS A 162 -4.65 -12.91 5.97
N GLU A 163 -4.12 -12.86 4.75
CA GLU A 163 -3.68 -11.61 4.14
C GLU A 163 -4.84 -10.70 3.68
N THR A 164 -6.02 -11.28 3.43
CA THR A 164 -7.23 -10.51 3.12
C THR A 164 -8.10 -10.26 4.34
N GLU A 165 -7.67 -10.71 5.54
CA GLU A 165 -8.44 -10.62 6.79
C GLU A 165 -9.85 -11.24 6.67
N LEU A 166 -9.98 -12.27 5.85
CA LEU A 166 -11.24 -12.96 5.65
C LEU A 166 -11.59 -13.81 6.88
N SER A 167 -12.62 -13.43 7.60
CA SER A 167 -13.06 -14.11 8.83
C SER A 167 -14.57 -14.07 9.00
N GLN A 168 -15.12 -15.04 9.74
CA GLN A 168 -16.54 -15.02 10.10
C GLN A 168 -16.87 -13.74 10.88
N GLY A 169 -18.03 -13.16 10.62
CA GLY A 169 -18.47 -11.89 11.20
C GLY A 169 -17.92 -10.64 10.51
N LYS A 170 -16.97 -10.76 9.58
CA LYS A 170 -16.47 -9.63 8.77
C LYS A 170 -17.62 -9.04 7.94
N ARG A 171 -17.70 -7.71 7.83
CA ARG A 171 -18.67 -7.04 6.97
C ARG A 171 -18.19 -7.08 5.52
N LEU A 172 -19.12 -7.39 4.64
CA LEU A 172 -18.86 -7.52 3.21
C LEU A 172 -19.23 -6.24 2.48
N SER A 173 -18.28 -5.33 2.30
CA SER A 173 -18.41 -4.19 1.38
C SER A 173 -17.95 -4.59 -0.03
N GLU A 174 -18.41 -3.86 -1.05
CA GLU A 174 -17.90 -4.06 -2.42
C GLU A 174 -16.41 -3.79 -2.53
N SER A 175 -15.89 -2.82 -1.77
CA SER A 175 -14.45 -2.54 -1.69
C SER A 175 -13.69 -3.72 -1.11
N PHE A 176 -14.17 -4.34 -0.03
CA PHE A 176 -13.57 -5.53 0.57
C PHE A 176 -13.51 -6.70 -0.43
N LEU A 177 -14.61 -6.98 -1.11
CA LEU A 177 -14.68 -8.04 -2.13
C LEU A 177 -13.72 -7.76 -3.30
N THR A 178 -13.67 -6.52 -3.76
CA THR A 178 -12.77 -6.10 -4.84
C THR A 178 -11.31 -6.20 -4.43
N ASN A 179 -10.96 -5.74 -3.24
CA ASN A 179 -9.59 -5.83 -2.70
C ASN A 179 -9.16 -7.28 -2.52
N THR A 180 -10.03 -8.13 -1.98
CA THR A 180 -9.80 -9.59 -1.87
C THR A 180 -9.54 -10.21 -3.24
N LYS A 181 -10.36 -9.90 -4.23
CA LYS A 181 -10.18 -10.37 -5.61
C LYS A 181 -8.85 -9.91 -6.20
N ASN A 182 -8.54 -8.61 -6.08
CA ASN A 182 -7.32 -8.02 -6.63
C ASN A 182 -6.06 -8.58 -5.97
N TYR A 183 -6.08 -8.78 -4.65
CA TYR A 183 -4.99 -9.41 -3.92
C TYR A 183 -4.72 -10.84 -4.44
N ILE A 184 -5.77 -11.68 -4.50
CA ILE A 184 -5.64 -13.06 -4.98
C ILE A 184 -5.16 -13.08 -6.44
N GLN A 185 -5.68 -12.19 -7.27
CA GLN A 185 -5.27 -12.09 -8.67
C GLN A 185 -3.81 -11.64 -8.81
N GLY A 186 -3.37 -10.68 -8.01
CA GLY A 186 -1.98 -10.23 -7.95
C GLY A 186 -1.03 -11.38 -7.56
N GLU A 187 -1.38 -12.14 -6.52
CA GLU A 187 -0.62 -13.29 -6.08
C GLU A 187 -0.56 -14.42 -7.14
N LEU A 188 -1.62 -14.64 -7.87
CA LEU A 188 -1.63 -15.59 -8.98
C LEU A 188 -0.75 -15.09 -10.13
N ARG A 189 -0.80 -13.80 -10.47
CA ARG A 189 0.07 -13.18 -11.47
C ARG A 189 1.54 -13.30 -11.09
N LYS A 190 1.93 -12.98 -9.86
CA LYS A 190 3.28 -13.19 -9.32
C LYS A 190 3.76 -14.65 -9.48
N ASN A 191 2.82 -15.58 -9.56
CA ASN A 191 3.10 -16.99 -9.81
C ASN A 191 3.03 -17.42 -11.29
N GLY A 192 2.79 -16.47 -12.21
CA GLY A 192 2.75 -16.68 -13.66
C GLY A 192 1.39 -17.12 -14.22
N TYR A 193 0.32 -17.01 -13.44
CA TYR A 193 -1.05 -17.29 -13.87
C TYR A 193 -1.74 -16.01 -14.35
N LEU A 194 -1.36 -15.50 -15.52
CA LEU A 194 -1.84 -14.21 -16.03
C LEU A 194 -3.33 -14.23 -16.42
N ASN A 195 -3.84 -15.38 -16.87
CA ASN A 195 -5.22 -15.56 -17.30
C ASN A 195 -6.14 -16.12 -16.21
N SER A 196 -5.73 -15.98 -14.94
CA SER A 196 -6.55 -16.46 -13.82
C SER A 196 -7.88 -15.72 -13.72
N LYS A 197 -8.95 -16.46 -13.44
CA LYS A 197 -10.29 -15.92 -13.23
C LYS A 197 -10.71 -16.19 -11.80
N ILE A 198 -11.20 -15.14 -11.13
CA ILE A 198 -11.65 -15.22 -9.75
C ILE A 198 -13.10 -14.75 -9.71
N ASN A 199 -13.98 -15.65 -9.32
CA ASN A 199 -15.40 -15.40 -9.16
C ASN A 199 -15.74 -15.43 -7.67
N LEU A 200 -16.21 -14.31 -7.16
CA LEU A 200 -16.76 -14.19 -5.81
C LEU A 200 -18.29 -14.30 -5.93
N ILE A 201 -18.85 -15.28 -5.24
CA ILE A 201 -20.29 -15.55 -5.25
C ILE A 201 -20.78 -15.42 -3.81
N THR A 202 -21.64 -14.43 -3.58
CA THR A 202 -22.31 -14.22 -2.30
C THR A 202 -23.69 -14.88 -2.34
N ILE A 203 -24.01 -15.67 -1.32
CA ILE A 203 -25.26 -16.40 -1.21
C ILE A 203 -25.90 -16.02 0.13
N PRO A 204 -27.12 -15.45 0.14
CA PRO A 204 -27.85 -15.19 1.38
C PRO A 204 -28.08 -16.49 2.17
N ASP A 205 -27.93 -16.43 3.49
CA ASP A 205 -28.10 -17.61 4.34
C ASP A 205 -29.58 -17.97 4.49
N SER A 206 -30.42 -17.00 4.84
CA SER A 206 -31.86 -17.19 4.96
C SER A 206 -32.64 -15.91 4.64
N ILE A 207 -33.95 -16.05 4.37
CA ILE A 207 -34.81 -14.91 4.10
C ILE A 207 -34.88 -14.02 5.35
N GLY A 208 -34.47 -12.76 5.21
CA GLY A 208 -34.51 -11.77 6.28
C GLY A 208 -33.24 -11.69 7.14
N SER A 209 -32.32 -12.62 7.03
CA SER A 209 -31.00 -12.48 7.69
C SER A 209 -30.09 -11.52 6.88
N ASN A 210 -29.33 -10.66 7.58
CA ASN A 210 -28.30 -9.84 6.95
C ASN A 210 -26.94 -10.55 6.96
N GLN A 211 -26.95 -11.85 6.62
CA GLN A 211 -25.79 -12.73 6.60
C GLN A 211 -25.60 -13.36 5.23
N LEU A 212 -24.35 -13.43 4.78
CA LEU A 212 -23.99 -14.01 3.49
C LEU A 212 -22.93 -15.09 3.67
N ASN A 213 -23.03 -16.12 2.83
CA ASN A 213 -21.99 -17.09 2.59
C ASN A 213 -21.19 -16.66 1.36
N LEU A 214 -19.84 -16.66 1.44
CA LEU A 214 -18.96 -16.24 0.34
C LEU A 214 -18.22 -17.44 -0.25
N ASN A 215 -18.44 -17.72 -1.53
CA ASN A 215 -17.67 -18.70 -2.28
C ASN A 215 -16.68 -17.97 -3.21
N ILE A 216 -15.39 -18.17 -2.98
CA ILE A 216 -14.31 -17.67 -3.81
C ILE A 216 -13.85 -18.81 -4.72
N ASN A 217 -14.25 -18.76 -5.98
CA ASN A 217 -13.89 -19.78 -6.96
C ASN A 217 -12.73 -19.26 -7.83
N ILE A 218 -11.59 -19.94 -7.72
CA ILE A 218 -10.35 -19.56 -8.39
C ILE A 218 -10.08 -20.56 -9.52
N ASP A 219 -10.17 -20.10 -10.75
CA ASP A 219 -9.63 -20.78 -11.92
C ASP A 219 -8.27 -20.15 -12.24
N LYS A 220 -7.21 -20.90 -11.99
CA LYS A 220 -5.85 -20.40 -12.22
C LYS A 220 -5.50 -20.31 -13.70
N GLY A 221 -6.15 -21.09 -14.54
CA GLY A 221 -5.71 -21.32 -15.90
C GLY A 221 -4.31 -21.97 -15.98
N GLU A 222 -3.70 -21.89 -17.15
CA GLU A 222 -2.34 -22.38 -17.39
C GLU A 222 -1.29 -21.34 -16.95
N ARG A 223 -0.11 -21.86 -16.58
CA ARG A 223 1.02 -21.00 -16.23
C ARG A 223 1.71 -20.51 -17.49
N ILE A 224 1.69 -19.18 -17.71
CA ILE A 224 2.25 -18.54 -18.89
C ILE A 224 3.76 -18.36 -18.74
N LYS A 225 4.51 -18.64 -19.80
CA LYS A 225 5.97 -18.51 -19.88
C LYS A 225 6.36 -17.56 -21.00
N ILE A 226 7.43 -16.81 -20.77
CA ILE A 226 8.03 -15.97 -21.80
C ILE A 226 8.76 -16.85 -22.79
N ARG A 227 8.31 -16.88 -24.05
CA ARG A 227 8.94 -17.60 -25.16
C ARG A 227 10.13 -16.82 -25.68
N ASP A 228 9.95 -15.55 -26.02
CA ASP A 228 11.02 -14.67 -26.47
C ASP A 228 10.85 -13.24 -25.93
N ILE A 229 11.98 -12.49 -25.99
CA ILE A 229 12.05 -11.07 -25.65
C ILE A 229 12.75 -10.39 -26.82
N ASN A 230 12.01 -9.56 -27.53
CA ASN A 230 12.46 -8.87 -28.73
C ASN A 230 12.63 -7.38 -28.44
N PHE A 231 13.61 -6.78 -29.09
CA PHE A 231 13.87 -5.35 -29.00
C PHE A 231 13.84 -4.79 -30.43
N ASN A 232 13.25 -3.62 -30.58
CA ASN A 232 13.20 -2.85 -31.81
C ASN A 232 13.75 -1.45 -31.54
N GLY A 233 14.36 -0.82 -32.54
CA GLY A 233 14.97 0.51 -32.40
C GLY A 233 16.34 0.51 -31.75
N ASN A 234 16.86 -0.67 -31.36
CA ASN A 234 18.18 -0.83 -30.76
C ASN A 234 19.27 -1.03 -31.83
N GLU A 235 19.85 0.03 -32.31
CA GLU A 235 20.90 0.02 -33.31
C GLU A 235 22.30 -0.14 -32.68
N ILE A 236 22.53 0.43 -31.50
CA ILE A 236 23.82 0.50 -30.81
C ILE A 236 24.13 -0.82 -30.08
N PHE A 237 23.16 -1.38 -29.37
CA PHE A 237 23.36 -2.60 -28.60
C PHE A 237 22.51 -3.75 -29.10
N GLY A 238 23.15 -4.85 -29.45
CA GLY A 238 22.46 -6.04 -29.95
C GLY A 238 21.56 -6.69 -28.89
N ASN A 239 20.50 -7.36 -29.36
CA ASN A 239 19.46 -8.01 -28.54
C ASN A 239 19.99 -8.94 -27.44
N ALA A 240 21.12 -9.63 -27.69
CA ALA A 240 21.72 -10.53 -26.71
C ALA A 240 22.26 -9.74 -25.48
N LYS A 241 22.86 -8.58 -25.74
CA LYS A 241 23.38 -7.68 -24.68
C LYS A 241 22.22 -7.12 -23.87
N LEU A 242 21.16 -6.61 -24.52
CA LEU A 242 19.99 -6.03 -23.83
C LEU A 242 19.26 -7.10 -23.00
N ARG A 243 19.06 -8.30 -23.56
CA ARG A 243 18.49 -9.42 -22.80
C ARG A 243 19.31 -9.79 -21.56
N SER A 244 20.61 -9.61 -21.58
CA SER A 244 21.47 -9.88 -20.41
C SER A 244 21.19 -8.92 -19.26
N LYS A 245 20.72 -7.69 -19.57
CA LYS A 245 20.43 -6.64 -18.59
C LYS A 245 19.10 -6.84 -17.86
N LEU A 246 18.16 -7.55 -18.46
CA LEU A 246 16.97 -8.02 -17.77
C LEU A 246 17.38 -9.12 -16.78
N LYS A 247 17.53 -8.78 -15.49
CA LYS A 247 18.09 -9.69 -14.47
C LYS A 247 17.10 -10.78 -14.06
N LYS A 248 15.83 -10.43 -13.92
CA LYS A 248 14.77 -11.26 -13.37
C LYS A 248 13.86 -11.83 -14.47
N THR A 249 13.55 -11.05 -15.49
CA THR A 249 12.71 -11.43 -16.64
C THR A 249 13.53 -12.21 -17.65
N LYS A 250 13.28 -13.51 -17.75
CA LYS A 250 14.06 -14.42 -18.63
C LYS A 250 13.16 -15.24 -19.52
N LYS A 251 13.57 -15.40 -20.79
CA LYS A 251 12.90 -16.31 -21.71
C LYS A 251 13.11 -17.78 -21.34
N LYS A 252 12.17 -18.63 -21.74
CA LYS A 252 12.26 -20.08 -21.62
C LYS A 252 13.50 -20.60 -22.36
N PHE A 253 14.29 -21.42 -21.66
CA PHE A 253 15.47 -22.07 -22.26
C PHE A 253 15.51 -23.53 -21.85
N PRO A 254 15.65 -24.48 -22.79
CA PRO A 254 15.50 -25.92 -22.54
C PRO A 254 16.42 -26.46 -21.43
N LEU A 255 17.67 -25.97 -21.36
CA LEU A 255 18.67 -26.42 -20.40
C LEU A 255 18.59 -25.68 -19.04
N ARG A 256 17.66 -24.74 -18.86
CA ARG A 256 17.49 -23.97 -17.60
C ARG A 256 16.17 -24.30 -16.92
N PHE A 257 15.86 -25.58 -16.74
CA PHE A 257 14.60 -26.02 -16.14
C PHE A 257 14.43 -25.54 -14.69
N TRP A 258 15.51 -25.17 -13.99
CA TRP A 258 15.49 -24.60 -12.64
C TRP A 258 15.23 -23.09 -12.58
N LYS A 259 15.35 -22.34 -13.69
CA LYS A 259 15.06 -20.90 -13.70
C LYS A 259 13.63 -20.62 -14.13
N LYS A 260 12.96 -19.75 -13.39
CA LYS A 260 11.58 -19.33 -13.65
C LYS A 260 11.57 -18.43 -14.90
N SER A 261 10.81 -18.80 -15.94
CA SER A 261 10.58 -17.99 -17.15
C SER A 261 9.16 -17.42 -17.20
N LYS A 262 8.60 -17.07 -16.05
CA LYS A 262 7.28 -16.46 -15.91
C LYS A 262 7.39 -14.94 -15.95
N LEU A 263 6.35 -14.27 -16.44
CA LEU A 263 6.22 -12.83 -16.31
C LEU A 263 5.72 -12.49 -14.90
N ILE A 264 6.43 -11.61 -14.23
CA ILE A 264 6.04 -10.98 -12.96
C ILE A 264 6.14 -9.48 -13.21
N ASP A 265 5.03 -8.78 -13.06
CA ASP A 265 4.92 -7.38 -13.45
C ASP A 265 5.98 -6.50 -12.74
N GLU A 266 6.14 -6.66 -11.41
CA GLU A 266 7.15 -5.93 -10.61
C GLU A 266 8.59 -6.21 -11.09
N ASP A 267 8.91 -7.47 -11.38
CA ASP A 267 10.23 -7.89 -11.87
C ASP A 267 10.51 -7.33 -13.27
N TYR A 268 9.47 -7.26 -14.10
CA TYR A 268 9.56 -6.74 -15.45
C TYR A 268 9.75 -5.22 -15.47
N GLU A 269 9.01 -4.48 -14.64
CA GLU A 269 9.21 -3.04 -14.48
C GLU A 269 10.64 -2.73 -13.99
N ALA A 270 11.09 -3.41 -12.93
CA ALA A 270 12.46 -3.26 -12.44
C ALA A 270 13.53 -3.61 -13.49
N ASP A 271 13.27 -4.60 -14.36
CA ASP A 271 14.18 -4.95 -15.44
C ASP A 271 14.16 -3.90 -16.58
N LYS A 272 13.03 -3.24 -16.84
CA LYS A 272 12.96 -2.10 -17.77
C LYS A 272 13.80 -0.92 -17.25
N GLU A 273 13.71 -0.62 -15.95
CA GLU A 273 14.56 0.38 -15.31
C GLU A 273 16.05 0.03 -15.37
N ASN A 274 16.41 -1.25 -15.11
CA ASN A 274 17.79 -1.73 -15.27
C ASN A 274 18.30 -1.57 -16.71
N LEU A 275 17.43 -1.78 -17.69
CA LEU A 275 17.77 -1.61 -19.10
C LEU A 275 18.05 -0.15 -19.44
N ILE A 276 17.21 0.78 -19.01
CA ILE A 276 17.42 2.21 -19.21
C ILE A 276 18.64 2.70 -18.42
N SER A 277 18.84 2.23 -17.20
CA SER A 277 20.05 2.53 -16.42
C SER A 277 21.32 2.09 -17.15
N PHE A 278 21.30 0.92 -17.79
CA PHE A 278 22.42 0.48 -18.62
C PHE A 278 22.72 1.43 -19.80
N TYR A 279 21.70 1.96 -20.47
CA TYR A 279 21.90 2.98 -21.52
C TYR A 279 22.52 4.25 -20.95
N LYS A 280 22.01 4.72 -19.82
CA LYS A 280 22.54 5.91 -19.11
C LYS A 280 23.97 5.71 -18.63
N GLU A 281 24.36 4.49 -18.21
CA GLU A 281 25.75 4.14 -17.90
C GLU A 281 26.69 4.23 -19.12
N LYS A 282 26.15 4.15 -20.32
CA LYS A 282 26.91 4.14 -21.59
C LYS A 282 26.87 5.47 -22.34
N GLY A 283 26.27 6.48 -21.75
CA GLY A 283 26.20 7.82 -22.30
C GLY A 283 24.88 8.20 -22.96
N TYR A 284 23.93 7.31 -23.04
CA TYR A 284 22.66 7.54 -23.70
C TYR A 284 21.63 8.07 -22.69
N ARG A 285 21.71 9.38 -22.41
CA ARG A 285 20.89 10.06 -21.40
C ARG A 285 19.39 9.95 -21.70
N ASP A 286 19.03 10.16 -22.97
CA ASP A 286 17.64 10.26 -23.42
C ASP A 286 17.02 8.90 -23.78
N ALA A 287 17.79 7.82 -23.59
CA ALA A 287 17.30 6.49 -23.89
C ALA A 287 16.03 6.17 -23.08
N ARG A 288 15.01 5.71 -23.77
CA ARG A 288 13.72 5.34 -23.18
C ARG A 288 13.08 4.16 -23.90
N ILE A 289 12.23 3.48 -23.18
CA ILE A 289 11.29 2.52 -23.78
C ILE A 289 10.06 3.33 -24.16
N GLU A 290 9.80 3.48 -25.47
CA GLU A 290 8.64 4.22 -25.97
C GLU A 290 7.34 3.48 -25.63
N PHE A 291 7.32 2.20 -25.90
CA PHE A 291 6.24 1.31 -25.53
C PHE A 291 6.73 -0.13 -25.48
N ASP A 292 6.02 -0.95 -24.75
CA ASP A 292 6.22 -2.39 -24.76
C ASP A 292 4.88 -3.11 -25.02
N THR A 293 4.96 -4.28 -25.63
CA THR A 293 3.77 -5.08 -25.95
C THR A 293 3.97 -6.53 -25.55
N ILE A 294 2.91 -7.10 -24.99
CA ILE A 294 2.83 -8.51 -24.64
C ILE A 294 2.00 -9.21 -25.71
N VAL A 295 2.65 -10.03 -26.52
CA VAL A 295 1.98 -10.81 -27.56
C VAL A 295 1.70 -12.22 -27.05
N ILE A 296 0.42 -12.58 -26.97
CA ILE A 296 -0.01 -13.91 -26.59
C ILE A 296 0.12 -14.81 -27.82
N ASN A 297 0.99 -15.81 -27.75
CA ASN A 297 1.21 -16.76 -28.85
C ASN A 297 0.26 -17.96 -28.78
N ASP A 298 0.08 -18.47 -27.56
CA ASP A 298 -0.79 -19.59 -27.22
C ASP A 298 -1.22 -19.50 -25.75
N GLU A 299 -1.99 -20.48 -25.28
CA GLU A 299 -2.47 -20.51 -23.88
C GLU A 299 -1.36 -20.54 -22.82
N LYS A 300 -0.12 -20.83 -23.20
CA LYS A 300 1.02 -21.10 -22.30
C LYS A 300 2.22 -20.20 -22.54
N THR A 301 2.26 -19.45 -23.66
CA THR A 301 3.43 -18.64 -24.01
C THR A 301 3.10 -17.24 -24.49
N ILE A 302 3.98 -16.32 -24.14
CA ILE A 302 3.96 -14.92 -24.57
C ILE A 302 5.32 -14.51 -25.12
N ASP A 303 5.31 -13.53 -26.00
CA ASP A 303 6.51 -12.78 -26.39
C ASP A 303 6.41 -11.36 -25.86
N LEU A 304 7.53 -10.83 -25.39
CA LEU A 304 7.69 -9.45 -24.98
C LEU A 304 8.40 -8.68 -26.10
N ASN A 305 7.80 -7.62 -26.59
CA ASN A 305 8.43 -6.73 -27.56
C ASN A 305 8.60 -5.35 -26.92
N LEU A 306 9.84 -4.88 -26.84
CA LEU A 306 10.19 -3.57 -26.31
C LEU A 306 10.66 -2.69 -27.46
N ASN A 307 10.06 -1.54 -27.64
CA ASN A 307 10.49 -0.53 -28.59
C ASN A 307 11.34 0.51 -27.88
N ILE A 308 12.59 0.65 -28.27
CA ILE A 308 13.59 1.48 -27.61
C ILE A 308 13.93 2.65 -28.52
N ASP A 309 13.91 3.83 -27.98
CA ASP A 309 14.57 4.99 -28.55
C ASP A 309 15.88 5.18 -27.76
N GLU A 310 17.03 4.97 -28.43
CA GLU A 310 18.33 5.01 -27.78
C GLU A 310 18.81 6.46 -27.56
N GLY A 311 18.30 7.41 -28.32
CA GLY A 311 18.73 8.82 -28.27
C GLY A 311 20.18 9.01 -28.70
N ASN A 312 20.73 10.20 -28.42
CA ASN A 312 22.13 10.54 -28.68
C ASN A 312 23.06 10.13 -27.55
N LYS A 313 24.35 9.96 -27.88
CA LYS A 313 25.37 9.76 -26.87
C LYS A 313 25.89 11.12 -26.39
N TYR A 314 25.90 11.31 -25.07
CA TYR A 314 26.33 12.52 -24.42
C TYR A 314 27.66 12.35 -23.67
N TYR A 315 28.33 13.48 -23.41
CA TYR A 315 29.56 13.58 -22.66
C TYR A 315 29.38 14.63 -21.55
N PHE A 316 30.16 14.51 -20.48
CA PHE A 316 30.20 15.52 -19.44
C PHE A 316 30.90 16.79 -19.94
N GLY A 317 30.27 17.92 -19.75
CA GLY A 317 30.81 19.25 -19.96
C GLY A 317 31.45 19.80 -18.70
N ASP A 318 31.25 21.10 -18.46
CA ASP A 318 31.76 21.76 -17.26
C ASP A 318 30.91 21.39 -16.04
N ILE A 319 31.59 21.07 -14.93
CA ILE A 319 30.95 20.79 -13.66
C ILE A 319 31.31 21.88 -12.67
N SER A 320 30.33 22.56 -12.13
CA SER A 320 30.48 23.64 -11.16
C SER A 320 29.77 23.31 -9.86
N TYR A 321 30.24 23.92 -8.75
CA TYR A 321 29.67 23.72 -7.43
C TYR A 321 29.14 25.05 -6.88
N ILE A 322 27.99 25.04 -6.26
CA ILE A 322 27.37 26.19 -5.61
C ILE A 322 26.94 25.79 -4.20
N GLY A 323 27.32 26.64 -3.22
CA GLY A 323 26.92 26.47 -1.82
C GLY A 323 27.86 25.58 -0.98
N ASN A 324 29.00 25.17 -1.51
CA ASN A 324 30.02 24.36 -0.86
C ASN A 324 31.02 25.19 -0.01
N SER A 325 30.53 25.83 1.05
CA SER A 325 31.36 26.69 1.90
C SER A 325 32.39 25.93 2.73
N SER A 326 32.11 24.69 3.08
CA SER A 326 32.93 23.85 3.97
C SER A 326 33.96 23.01 3.26
N TYR A 327 33.77 22.74 1.96
CA TYR A 327 34.71 21.96 1.16
C TYR A 327 35.06 22.68 -0.13
N THR A 328 36.30 22.56 -0.55
CA THR A 328 36.80 23.14 -1.80
C THR A 328 36.28 22.35 -3.01
N ASN A 329 36.18 23.00 -4.18
CA ASN A 329 35.84 22.32 -5.43
C ASN A 329 36.76 21.13 -5.70
N PHE A 330 38.07 21.29 -5.44
CA PHE A 330 39.06 20.22 -5.60
C PHE A 330 38.74 18.97 -4.75
N GLN A 331 38.30 19.15 -3.49
CA GLN A 331 37.92 18.02 -2.63
C GLN A 331 36.66 17.30 -3.15
N LEU A 332 35.69 18.07 -3.66
CA LEU A 332 34.47 17.50 -4.24
C LEU A 332 34.77 16.79 -5.55
N ASP A 333 35.66 17.34 -6.40
CA ASP A 333 36.10 16.71 -7.65
C ASP A 333 36.77 15.35 -7.41
N GLN A 334 37.55 15.22 -6.32
CA GLN A 334 38.20 13.96 -5.95
C GLN A 334 37.17 12.85 -5.61
N ILE A 335 36.04 13.22 -5.05
CA ILE A 335 34.95 12.29 -4.73
C ILE A 335 34.12 12.02 -5.97
N LEU A 336 33.78 13.06 -6.73
CA LEU A 336 32.99 12.96 -7.93
C LEU A 336 33.68 12.05 -8.97
N GLY A 337 34.99 12.28 -9.19
CA GLY A 337 35.81 11.49 -10.10
C GLY A 337 35.29 11.46 -11.54
N ILE A 338 34.70 12.57 -11.99
CA ILE A 338 34.15 12.78 -13.34
C ILE A 338 34.88 13.98 -13.93
N GLU A 339 35.42 13.82 -15.12
CA GLU A 339 36.15 14.87 -15.82
C GLU A 339 35.36 15.35 -17.07
N LYS A 340 35.64 16.60 -17.49
CA LYS A 340 35.10 17.13 -18.73
C LYS A 340 35.54 16.30 -19.91
N GLY A 341 34.60 15.89 -20.76
CA GLY A 341 34.82 15.03 -21.91
C GLY A 341 34.66 13.54 -21.65
N ASP A 342 34.47 13.13 -20.38
CA ASP A 342 34.06 11.76 -20.07
C ASP A 342 32.71 11.43 -20.69
N SER A 343 32.55 10.16 -21.09
CA SER A 343 31.21 9.70 -21.54
C SER A 343 30.20 9.86 -20.41
N TYR A 344 29.09 10.53 -20.69
CA TYR A 344 28.04 10.71 -19.70
C TYR A 344 27.64 9.38 -19.05
N ASN A 345 27.56 9.41 -17.73
CA ASN A 345 27.11 8.28 -16.94
C ASN A 345 26.26 8.79 -15.77
N GLY A 346 24.94 8.87 -16.02
CA GLY A 346 24.00 9.41 -15.03
C GLY A 346 23.85 8.53 -13.79
N VAL A 347 24.16 7.24 -13.89
CA VAL A 347 24.14 6.33 -12.73
C VAL A 347 25.34 6.63 -11.84
N LEU A 348 26.54 6.74 -12.42
CA LEU A 348 27.75 7.11 -11.69
C LEU A 348 27.62 8.48 -11.02
N LEU A 349 27.12 9.48 -11.75
CA LEU A 349 26.88 10.82 -11.20
C LEU A 349 25.98 10.76 -9.97
N LYS A 350 24.85 10.02 -10.05
CA LYS A 350 23.95 9.83 -8.91
C LYS A 350 24.65 9.15 -7.73
N GLU A 351 25.39 8.06 -7.98
CA GLU A 351 26.14 7.34 -6.94
C GLU A 351 27.21 8.22 -6.29
N ARG A 352 27.91 9.08 -7.06
CA ARG A 352 28.93 9.98 -6.53
C ARG A 352 28.36 11.16 -5.74
N ILE A 353 27.12 11.54 -6.02
CA ILE A 353 26.41 12.56 -5.24
C ILE A 353 25.80 11.94 -4.00
N GLN A 354 25.07 10.83 -4.16
CA GLN A 354 24.39 10.12 -3.08
C GLN A 354 24.16 8.66 -3.48
N ASP A 355 24.94 7.76 -2.94
CA ASP A 355 24.77 6.31 -3.11
C ASP A 355 23.70 5.77 -2.13
N GLU A 356 23.05 4.69 -2.53
CA GLU A 356 22.13 3.95 -1.67
C GLU A 356 22.84 3.25 -0.51
N LYS A 357 24.13 2.91 -0.67
CA LYS A 357 24.92 2.27 0.36
C LYS A 357 25.28 3.27 1.46
N PRO A 358 24.97 2.95 2.72
CA PRO A 358 25.15 3.91 3.81
C PRO A 358 26.59 4.31 4.10
N ASP A 359 27.58 3.48 3.70
CA ASP A 359 29.02 3.69 3.89
C ASP A 359 29.78 3.98 2.58
N ALA A 360 29.08 4.41 1.53
CA ALA A 360 29.69 4.79 0.26
C ALA A 360 30.50 6.08 0.37
N ASN A 361 31.50 6.21 -0.51
CA ASN A 361 32.27 7.43 -0.65
C ASN A 361 31.62 8.35 -1.69
N ASP A 362 30.68 9.16 -1.23
CA ASP A 362 29.92 10.12 -2.03
C ASP A 362 29.87 11.49 -1.33
N ILE A 363 29.45 12.52 -2.06
CA ILE A 363 29.44 13.90 -1.57
C ILE A 363 28.46 14.06 -0.40
N SER A 364 27.27 13.45 -0.45
CA SER A 364 26.29 13.52 0.63
C SER A 364 26.82 12.90 1.91
N ASN A 365 27.48 11.74 1.82
CA ASN A 365 28.10 11.09 2.97
C ASN A 365 29.28 11.89 3.53
N LEU A 366 30.08 12.58 2.69
CA LEU A 366 31.12 13.51 3.16
C LEU A 366 30.52 14.55 4.11
N TYR A 367 29.43 15.18 3.72
CA TYR A 367 28.74 16.18 4.57
C TYR A 367 28.13 15.55 5.81
N GLN A 368 27.36 14.48 5.65
CA GLN A 368 26.66 13.82 6.76
C GLN A 368 27.60 13.19 7.79
N ASN A 369 28.80 12.79 7.40
CA ASN A 369 29.79 12.25 8.34
C ASN A 369 30.52 13.34 9.16
N ASN A 370 30.39 14.59 8.74
CA ASN A 370 31.03 15.75 9.37
C ASN A 370 30.02 16.73 10.01
N GLY A 371 28.88 16.26 10.41
CA GLY A 371 27.90 17.04 11.18
C GLY A 371 26.77 17.66 10.37
N TYR A 372 26.79 17.61 9.07
CA TYR A 372 25.80 18.28 8.23
C TYR A 372 24.59 17.37 7.95
N LEU A 373 23.85 17.00 9.00
CA LEU A 373 22.65 16.17 8.91
C LEU A 373 21.61 16.75 7.93
N PHE A 374 21.50 18.06 7.87
CA PHE A 374 20.51 18.78 7.07
C PHE A 374 20.99 19.12 5.66
N SER A 375 22.16 18.61 5.29
CA SER A 375 22.71 18.88 3.96
C SER A 375 21.88 18.21 2.86
N SER A 376 21.80 18.87 1.73
CA SER A 376 21.24 18.32 0.49
C SER A 376 22.16 18.66 -0.68
N VAL A 377 22.38 17.68 -1.55
CA VAL A 377 23.26 17.79 -2.72
C VAL A 377 22.47 17.35 -3.95
N ASN A 378 22.38 18.20 -4.95
CA ASN A 378 21.63 17.93 -6.16
C ASN A 378 22.46 18.34 -7.39
N ALA A 379 22.57 17.47 -8.39
CA ALA A 379 23.09 17.84 -9.70
C ALA A 379 21.95 18.40 -10.56
N VAL A 380 22.20 19.55 -11.15
CA VAL A 380 21.29 20.22 -12.07
C VAL A 380 21.98 20.36 -13.41
N GLU A 381 21.34 19.90 -14.48
CA GLU A 381 21.79 20.13 -15.83
C GLU A 381 21.51 21.61 -16.20
N VAL A 382 22.55 22.35 -16.52
CA VAL A 382 22.45 23.79 -16.86
C VAL A 382 22.47 24.04 -18.35
N SER A 383 23.15 23.20 -19.11
CA SER A 383 23.10 23.21 -20.57
C SER A 383 23.24 21.81 -21.14
N ALA A 384 22.71 21.58 -22.34
CA ALA A 384 22.89 20.36 -23.10
C ALA A 384 23.02 20.72 -24.58
N GLU A 385 24.24 21.02 -25.01
CA GLU A 385 24.52 21.48 -26.36
C GLU A 385 25.65 20.65 -26.98
N ASN A 386 25.56 20.38 -28.29
CA ASN A 386 26.60 19.64 -29.04
C ASN A 386 27.01 18.31 -28.37
N ASP A 387 26.04 17.51 -27.93
CA ASP A 387 26.22 16.25 -27.22
C ASP A 387 27.00 16.37 -25.89
N THR A 388 27.13 17.57 -25.34
CA THR A 388 27.83 17.84 -24.07
C THR A 388 26.85 18.41 -23.07
N ILE A 389 26.88 17.92 -21.83
CA ILE A 389 26.00 18.35 -20.73
C ILE A 389 26.83 18.98 -19.63
N ASP A 390 26.55 20.23 -19.33
CA ASP A 390 27.14 20.95 -18.21
C ASP A 390 26.29 20.78 -16.96
N PHE A 391 26.95 20.61 -15.82
CA PHE A 391 26.30 20.39 -14.54
C PHE A 391 26.65 21.45 -13.51
N GLU A 392 25.64 21.80 -12.72
CA GLU A 392 25.80 22.58 -11.51
C GLU A 392 25.40 21.73 -10.31
N ILE A 393 26.37 21.40 -9.46
CA ILE A 393 26.10 20.67 -8.22
C ILE A 393 25.76 21.68 -7.14
N ARG A 394 24.46 21.73 -6.82
CA ARG A 394 23.89 22.63 -5.82
C ARG A 394 23.90 21.96 -4.46
N ILE A 395 24.60 22.58 -3.54
CA ILE A 395 24.81 22.09 -2.18
C ILE A 395 24.15 23.07 -1.21
N ASN A 396 23.26 22.56 -0.41
CA ASN A 396 22.78 23.26 0.77
C ASN A 396 23.36 22.54 1.98
N GLU A 397 24.35 23.13 2.63
CA GLU A 397 25.05 22.50 3.74
C GLU A 397 24.18 22.41 5.00
N GLY A 398 23.28 23.39 5.20
CA GLY A 398 22.52 23.51 6.44
C GLY A 398 23.40 23.83 7.66
N LYS A 399 22.85 23.72 8.85
CA LYS A 399 23.59 23.88 10.11
C LYS A 399 24.22 22.57 10.54
N LEU A 400 25.33 22.67 11.27
CA LEU A 400 25.91 21.53 11.97
C LEU A 400 24.92 20.98 12.99
N ALA A 401 24.78 19.66 13.02
CA ALA A 401 23.94 18.94 13.95
C ALA A 401 24.77 18.13 14.94
N SER A 402 24.24 17.94 16.15
CA SER A 402 24.81 17.08 17.19
C SER A 402 23.76 16.11 17.71
N PHE A 403 24.20 14.95 18.17
CA PHE A 403 23.34 14.02 18.91
C PHE A 403 23.00 14.62 20.27
N ASN A 404 21.70 14.87 20.52
CA ASN A 404 21.24 15.39 21.81
C ASN A 404 20.94 14.25 22.78
N LYS A 405 20.11 13.29 22.37
CA LYS A 405 19.75 12.12 23.17
C LYS A 405 19.85 10.85 22.32
N ILE A 406 20.31 9.76 22.97
CA ILE A 406 20.30 8.44 22.36
C ILE A 406 19.54 7.51 23.30
N SER A 407 18.53 6.83 22.77
CA SER A 407 17.68 5.89 23.49
C SER A 407 17.56 4.58 22.71
N VAL A 408 17.23 3.54 23.44
CA VAL A 408 16.97 2.21 22.87
C VAL A 408 15.59 1.73 23.30
N VAL A 409 14.89 1.04 22.44
CA VAL A 409 13.57 0.47 22.70
C VAL A 409 13.46 -0.93 22.11
N GLY A 410 12.67 -1.80 22.76
CA GLY A 410 12.46 -3.17 22.31
C GLY A 410 13.39 -4.22 22.93
N ASN A 411 14.37 -3.83 23.74
CA ASN A 411 15.26 -4.68 24.49
C ASN A 411 14.62 -5.17 25.81
N THR A 412 13.66 -6.08 25.71
CA THR A 412 12.87 -6.56 26.87
C THR A 412 13.63 -7.51 27.79
N LYS A 413 14.65 -8.19 27.29
CA LYS A 413 15.49 -9.16 27.99
C LYS A 413 16.91 -8.67 28.23
N THR A 414 17.43 -7.89 27.29
CA THR A 414 18.81 -7.39 27.30
C THR A 414 18.90 -6.06 28.04
N ASN A 415 19.81 -5.95 28.99
CA ASN A 415 20.01 -4.72 29.73
C ASN A 415 20.58 -3.60 28.84
N ASP A 416 20.15 -2.37 29.06
CA ASP A 416 20.60 -1.19 28.30
C ASP A 416 22.14 -1.07 28.25
N ASN A 417 22.82 -1.36 29.36
CA ASN A 417 24.28 -1.30 29.45
C ASN A 417 24.99 -2.18 28.40
N VAL A 418 24.39 -3.31 28.03
CA VAL A 418 24.94 -4.22 27.00
C VAL A 418 24.91 -3.56 25.64
N ILE A 419 23.91 -2.73 25.38
CA ILE A 419 23.73 -2.03 24.11
C ILE A 419 24.55 -0.76 24.10
N PHE A 420 24.43 0.07 25.16
CA PHE A 420 25.10 1.39 25.22
C PHE A 420 26.63 1.30 25.11
N ARG A 421 27.26 0.23 25.61
CA ARG A 421 28.72 0.02 25.48
C ARG A 421 29.18 -0.22 24.03
N GLU A 422 28.29 -0.68 23.16
CA GLU A 422 28.57 -0.91 21.73
C GLU A 422 28.27 0.33 20.85
N LEU A 423 27.67 1.38 21.42
CA LEU A 423 27.35 2.57 20.65
C LEU A 423 28.59 3.39 20.31
N ARG A 424 28.77 3.69 19.03
CA ARG A 424 29.82 4.59 18.53
C ARG A 424 29.39 6.05 18.54
N VAL A 425 28.11 6.31 18.73
CA VAL A 425 27.52 7.63 18.83
C VAL A 425 27.30 7.99 20.31
N LYS A 426 27.57 9.25 20.67
CA LYS A 426 27.40 9.72 22.05
C LYS A 426 26.67 11.06 22.06
N PRO A 427 25.84 11.33 23.08
CA PRO A 427 25.24 12.65 23.26
C PRO A 427 26.30 13.76 23.31
N GLY A 428 26.04 14.87 22.62
CA GLY A 428 26.94 16.02 22.51
C GLY A 428 28.00 15.92 21.38
N GLU A 429 28.19 14.76 20.76
CA GLU A 429 29.05 14.63 19.57
C GLU A 429 28.35 15.17 18.32
N LEU A 430 29.15 15.67 17.37
CA LEU A 430 28.65 16.00 16.04
C LEU A 430 28.02 14.78 15.37
N TYR A 431 26.94 15.01 14.65
CA TYR A 431 26.31 13.98 13.85
C TYR A 431 27.30 13.33 12.87
N SER A 432 27.26 12.04 12.78
CA SER A 432 28.04 11.27 11.81
C SER A 432 27.26 10.03 11.39
N LYS A 433 26.89 9.99 10.13
CA LYS A 433 26.17 8.84 9.53
C LYS A 433 26.98 7.56 9.63
N ASP A 434 28.28 7.62 9.36
CA ASP A 434 29.19 6.47 9.46
C ASP A 434 29.22 5.89 10.88
N LYS A 435 29.33 6.74 11.92
CA LYS A 435 29.25 6.29 13.31
C LYS A 435 27.91 5.63 13.65
N LEU A 436 26.81 6.19 13.13
CA LEU A 436 25.48 5.62 13.33
C LEU A 436 25.34 4.26 12.65
N VAL A 437 25.78 4.14 11.40
CA VAL A 437 25.77 2.87 10.64
C VAL A 437 26.63 1.82 11.33
N ARG A 438 27.80 2.20 11.82
CA ARG A 438 28.67 1.30 12.61
C ARG A 438 28.00 0.86 13.90
N THR A 439 27.35 1.77 14.60
CA THR A 439 26.57 1.44 15.80
C THR A 439 25.53 0.37 15.52
N ILE A 440 24.73 0.54 14.45
CA ILE A 440 23.69 -0.43 14.04
C ILE A 440 24.34 -1.79 13.74
N ARG A 441 25.46 -1.79 13.02
CA ARG A 441 26.20 -3.01 12.68
C ARG A 441 26.75 -3.73 13.91
N GLU A 442 27.36 -3.00 14.85
CA GLU A 442 27.94 -3.56 16.07
C GLU A 442 26.86 -4.11 17.01
N VAL A 443 25.76 -3.39 17.18
CA VAL A 443 24.59 -3.90 17.93
C VAL A 443 24.00 -5.16 17.27
N GLY A 444 23.93 -5.19 15.94
CA GLY A 444 23.47 -6.38 15.20
C GLY A 444 24.40 -7.59 15.35
N GLN A 445 25.72 -7.35 15.46
CA GLN A 445 26.73 -8.40 15.64
C GLN A 445 26.69 -9.06 17.04
N LEU A 446 26.03 -8.46 18.02
CA LEU A 446 25.84 -9.07 19.33
C LEU A 446 25.08 -10.41 19.24
N GLY A 447 24.27 -10.61 18.20
CA GLY A 447 23.47 -11.81 17.99
C GLY A 447 22.29 -11.97 18.97
N PHE A 448 21.94 -10.92 19.69
CA PHE A 448 20.78 -10.86 20.58
C PHE A 448 19.57 -10.26 19.92
N PHE A 449 19.79 -9.54 18.82
CA PHE A 449 18.79 -8.81 18.06
C PHE A 449 18.72 -9.29 16.62
N ASP A 450 17.58 -9.13 15.99
CA ASP A 450 17.42 -9.34 14.56
C ASP A 450 18.09 -8.16 13.82
N ALA A 451 19.26 -8.43 13.25
CA ALA A 451 20.09 -7.40 12.62
C ALA A 451 19.41 -6.70 11.43
N GLU A 452 18.45 -7.36 10.75
CA GLU A 452 17.72 -6.78 9.62
C GLU A 452 16.61 -5.81 10.08
N GLN A 453 16.22 -5.89 11.34
CA GLN A 453 15.14 -5.09 11.92
C GLN A 453 15.62 -4.00 12.89
N ILE A 454 16.95 -3.79 13.01
CA ILE A 454 17.49 -2.66 13.77
C ILE A 454 17.28 -1.39 12.95
N SER A 455 16.46 -0.47 13.45
CA SER A 455 16.18 0.79 12.78
C SER A 455 16.46 1.99 13.68
N PRO A 456 17.22 2.98 13.20
CA PRO A 456 17.34 4.27 13.88
C PRO A 456 16.10 5.11 13.55
N ASP A 457 15.45 5.64 14.55
CA ASP A 457 14.37 6.62 14.41
C ASP A 457 14.87 7.99 14.88
N PHE A 458 14.70 8.98 14.03
CA PHE A 458 15.13 10.35 14.26
C PHE A 458 13.98 11.10 14.95
N LYS A 459 14.19 11.43 16.23
CA LYS A 459 13.23 12.16 17.06
C LYS A 459 13.69 13.60 17.29
N ASN A 460 12.74 14.47 17.60
CA ASN A 460 13.01 15.85 18.02
C ASN A 460 14.07 16.56 17.16
N VAL A 461 13.97 16.37 15.84
CA VAL A 461 14.88 16.95 14.86
C VAL A 461 14.67 18.46 14.82
N ASP A 462 15.66 19.23 15.26
CA ASP A 462 15.59 20.69 15.25
C ASP A 462 16.74 21.28 14.42
N ALA A 463 16.40 21.71 13.22
CA ALA A 463 17.36 22.33 12.29
C ALA A 463 17.83 23.72 12.76
N ASN A 464 17.08 24.41 13.66
CA ASN A 464 17.48 25.72 14.16
C ASN A 464 18.48 25.62 15.31
N LEU A 465 18.30 24.63 16.19
CA LEU A 465 19.23 24.34 17.28
C LEU A 465 20.39 23.44 16.83
N GLY A 466 20.28 22.78 15.69
CA GLY A 466 21.27 21.80 15.22
C GLY A 466 21.33 20.58 16.15
N THR A 467 20.18 20.03 16.55
CA THR A 467 20.12 18.87 17.44
C THR A 467 19.20 17.78 16.90
N VAL A 468 19.55 16.54 17.25
CA VAL A 468 18.76 15.37 16.90
C VAL A 468 18.82 14.32 18.01
N ASP A 469 17.67 13.75 18.35
CA ASP A 469 17.58 12.57 19.20
C ASP A 469 17.51 11.31 18.33
N ILE A 470 18.25 10.28 18.75
CA ILE A 470 18.22 8.97 18.07
C ILE A 470 17.56 7.95 19.00
N GLU A 471 16.56 7.26 18.49
CA GLU A 471 15.95 6.12 19.15
C GLU A 471 16.22 4.86 18.30
N LEU A 472 16.98 3.90 18.87
CA LEU A 472 17.26 2.64 18.21
C LEU A 472 16.14 1.64 18.53
N GLY A 473 15.33 1.30 17.53
CA GLY A 473 14.34 0.24 17.61
C GLY A 473 15.02 -1.12 17.46
N LEU A 474 14.82 -1.99 18.43
CA LEU A 474 15.43 -3.32 18.48
C LEU A 474 14.36 -4.40 18.56
N ILE A 475 14.57 -5.51 17.89
CA ILE A 475 13.73 -6.71 18.03
C ILE A 475 14.61 -7.84 18.53
N GLU A 476 14.31 -8.36 19.73
CA GLU A 476 15.12 -9.44 20.32
C GLU A 476 14.95 -10.74 19.57
N ALA A 477 16.07 -11.34 19.18
CA ALA A 477 16.14 -12.66 18.58
C ALA A 477 16.46 -13.73 19.64
N GLY A 478 16.22 -14.99 19.31
CA GLY A 478 16.59 -16.12 20.16
C GLY A 478 18.10 -16.31 20.18
N ALA A 479 18.75 -15.98 21.29
CA ALA A 479 20.19 -16.07 21.45
C ALA A 479 20.71 -17.45 21.90
N SER A 480 19.83 -18.42 22.12
CA SER A 480 20.18 -19.78 22.54
C SER A 480 20.29 -20.72 21.35
N GLN A 481 21.32 -21.55 21.32
CA GLN A 481 21.56 -22.52 20.25
C GLN A 481 21.64 -23.92 20.81
N LEU A 482 21.06 -24.88 20.10
CA LEU A 482 21.16 -26.30 20.33
C LEU A 482 21.98 -26.92 19.20
N GLU A 483 23.07 -27.60 19.55
CA GLU A 483 23.93 -28.31 18.61
C GLU A 483 23.71 -29.82 18.77
N LEU A 484 23.33 -30.48 17.69
CA LEU A 484 23.23 -31.92 17.59
C LEU A 484 24.01 -32.38 16.37
N GLN A 485 25.05 -33.16 16.59
CA GLN A 485 25.86 -33.72 15.52
C GLN A 485 26.00 -35.23 15.75
N GLY A 486 25.94 -36.00 14.69
CA GLY A 486 26.17 -37.43 14.73
C GLY A 486 26.90 -37.88 13.47
N GLY A 487 27.85 -38.76 13.60
CA GLY A 487 28.62 -39.30 12.49
C GLY A 487 29.18 -40.68 12.77
N TYR A 488 29.48 -41.43 11.73
CA TYR A 488 30.18 -42.70 11.79
C TYR A 488 31.48 -42.60 11.02
N GLY A 489 32.60 -42.88 11.67
CA GLY A 489 33.92 -42.83 11.06
C GLY A 489 34.92 -43.70 11.81
N SER A 490 35.90 -44.23 11.11
CA SER A 490 36.96 -45.08 11.72
C SER A 490 36.42 -46.27 12.56
N GLY A 491 35.28 -46.82 12.14
CA GLY A 491 34.65 -47.96 12.84
C GLY A 491 33.90 -47.60 14.13
N SER A 492 33.70 -46.31 14.39
CA SER A 492 33.06 -45.84 15.62
C SER A 492 31.97 -44.79 15.29
N PHE A 493 30.92 -44.81 16.10
CA PHE A 493 29.94 -43.73 16.14
C PHE A 493 30.43 -42.60 17.05
N MET A 494 30.26 -41.38 16.59
CA MET A 494 30.53 -40.18 17.36
C MET A 494 29.27 -39.31 17.42
N GLY A 495 28.95 -38.80 18.60
CA GLY A 495 27.83 -37.89 18.82
C GLY A 495 28.27 -36.66 19.61
N THR A 496 27.76 -35.52 19.24
CA THR A 496 27.93 -34.25 19.97
C THR A 496 26.57 -33.69 20.30
N PHE A 497 26.39 -33.35 21.56
CA PHE A 497 25.28 -32.55 22.05
C PHE A 497 25.84 -31.29 22.69
N GLY A 498 25.39 -30.13 22.23
CA GLY A 498 25.81 -28.83 22.74
C GLY A 498 24.62 -27.93 23.01
N VAL A 499 24.72 -27.12 24.06
CA VAL A 499 23.79 -26.06 24.36
C VAL A 499 24.57 -24.80 24.65
N SER A 500 24.25 -23.71 23.97
CA SER A 500 24.86 -22.39 24.19
C SER A 500 23.82 -21.31 24.42
N PHE A 501 24.11 -20.41 25.36
CA PHE A 501 23.30 -19.27 25.76
C PHE A 501 24.13 -18.02 25.61
N ASN A 502 23.82 -17.17 24.61
CA ASN A 502 24.67 -16.04 24.23
C ASN A 502 24.31 -14.72 24.91
N ASN A 503 23.23 -14.64 25.63
CA ASN A 503 22.85 -13.45 26.42
C ASN A 503 22.64 -13.83 27.88
N PHE A 504 23.56 -14.65 28.43
CA PHE A 504 23.47 -15.14 29.80
C PHE A 504 23.75 -14.02 30.80
N SER A 505 23.20 -14.13 32.01
CA SER A 505 23.46 -13.21 33.11
C SER A 505 23.66 -13.99 34.42
N VAL A 506 24.88 -13.95 34.93
CA VAL A 506 25.21 -14.48 36.26
C VAL A 506 24.43 -13.76 37.37
N LYS A 507 24.26 -12.43 37.24
CA LYS A 507 23.51 -11.63 38.22
C LYS A 507 22.06 -12.04 38.34
N ASN A 508 21.47 -12.45 37.21
CA ASN A 508 20.06 -12.83 37.13
C ASN A 508 19.77 -14.30 37.52
N ILE A 509 20.77 -15.09 37.91
CA ILE A 509 20.56 -16.50 38.36
C ILE A 509 19.54 -16.59 39.49
N ARG A 510 19.51 -15.59 40.41
CA ARG A 510 18.56 -15.56 41.53
C ARG A 510 17.23 -14.85 41.19
N ASN A 511 17.15 -14.20 40.03
CA ASN A 511 15.97 -13.48 39.61
C ASN A 511 15.15 -14.31 38.62
N ARG A 512 14.17 -15.07 39.09
CA ARG A 512 13.32 -15.94 38.27
C ARG A 512 12.54 -15.22 37.17
N LYS A 513 12.29 -13.89 37.31
CA LYS A 513 11.62 -13.10 36.29
C LYS A 513 12.48 -12.90 35.04
N ALA A 514 13.79 -12.95 35.17
CA ALA A 514 14.74 -12.85 34.05
C ALA A 514 15.04 -14.20 33.35
N TRP A 515 14.36 -15.28 33.76
CA TRP A 515 14.52 -16.62 33.16
C TRP A 515 13.58 -16.77 31.95
N GLN A 516 14.14 -16.77 30.72
CA GLN A 516 13.38 -16.92 29.48
C GLN A 516 14.18 -17.69 28.40
N PRO A 517 14.37 -18.98 28.46
CA PRO A 517 14.21 -19.95 29.57
C PRO A 517 15.36 -19.96 30.59
N PHE A 518 16.44 -19.20 30.34
CA PHE A 518 17.63 -19.09 31.22
C PHE A 518 17.81 -17.65 31.69
N PRO A 519 18.55 -17.43 32.79
CA PRO A 519 18.83 -16.07 33.25
C PRO A 519 19.61 -15.30 32.19
N SER A 520 19.02 -14.25 31.65
CA SER A 520 19.56 -13.47 30.54
C SER A 520 19.63 -11.98 30.86
N GLY A 521 20.37 -11.24 30.03
CA GLY A 521 20.39 -9.79 30.01
C GLY A 521 21.76 -9.12 30.05
N ASP A 522 22.84 -9.78 30.47
CA ASP A 522 24.17 -9.16 30.61
C ASP A 522 25.12 -9.43 29.42
N GLY A 523 24.67 -10.14 28.39
CA GLY A 523 25.46 -10.41 27.19
C GLY A 523 26.61 -11.41 27.39
N GLN A 524 26.62 -12.14 28.51
CA GLN A 524 27.59 -13.22 28.75
C GLN A 524 27.25 -14.43 27.88
N SER A 525 28.25 -15.26 27.57
CA SER A 525 28.03 -16.52 26.87
C SER A 525 28.34 -17.70 27.78
N LEU A 526 27.38 -18.65 27.86
CA LEU A 526 27.52 -19.90 28.56
C LEU A 526 27.29 -21.04 27.58
N ALA A 527 28.27 -21.96 27.44
CA ALA A 527 28.11 -23.15 26.61
C ALA A 527 28.50 -24.42 27.36
N ILE A 528 27.70 -25.45 27.15
CA ILE A 528 27.96 -26.79 27.63
C ILE A 528 27.91 -27.74 26.43
N ARG A 529 28.97 -28.51 26.21
CA ARG A 529 29.07 -29.45 25.10
C ARG A 529 29.48 -30.83 25.64
N LEU A 530 28.72 -31.84 25.26
CA LEU A 530 29.01 -33.25 25.49
C LEU A 530 29.34 -33.90 24.15
N GLN A 531 30.52 -34.46 24.06
CA GLN A 531 30.96 -35.24 22.90
C GLN A 531 31.24 -36.66 23.34
N THR A 532 30.65 -37.65 22.71
CA THR A 532 30.83 -39.04 23.03
C THR A 532 31.14 -39.86 21.79
N SER A 533 32.01 -40.83 21.97
CA SER A 533 32.32 -41.86 20.97
C SER A 533 32.48 -43.23 21.67
N SER A 534 32.70 -44.29 20.91
CA SER A 534 33.00 -45.61 21.50
C SER A 534 34.29 -45.65 22.32
N PHE A 535 35.18 -44.65 22.15
CA PHE A 535 36.52 -44.66 22.78
C PHE A 535 36.69 -43.60 23.86
N TYR A 536 35.92 -42.49 23.81
CA TYR A 536 36.01 -41.38 24.75
C TYR A 536 34.68 -40.65 24.92
N SER A 537 34.54 -40.02 26.06
CA SER A 537 33.47 -39.08 26.33
C SER A 537 34.10 -37.81 26.93
N THR A 538 33.80 -36.67 26.36
CA THR A 538 34.32 -35.37 26.79
C THR A 538 33.17 -34.44 27.10
N THR A 539 33.18 -33.83 28.28
CA THR A 539 32.27 -32.75 28.65
C THR A 539 33.09 -31.47 28.74
N SER A 540 32.67 -30.46 28.00
CA SER A 540 33.30 -29.12 28.04
C SER A 540 32.29 -28.08 28.52
N PHE A 541 32.80 -27.17 29.33
CA PHE A 541 32.09 -26.02 29.84
C PHE A 541 32.85 -24.76 29.40
N SER A 542 32.16 -23.81 28.85
CA SER A 542 32.72 -22.52 28.44
C SER A 542 31.86 -21.39 28.99
N PHE A 543 32.48 -20.45 29.66
CA PHE A 543 31.88 -19.19 30.09
C PHE A 543 32.71 -18.04 29.60
N VAL A 544 32.07 -17.07 28.95
CA VAL A 544 32.69 -15.88 28.39
C VAL A 544 32.02 -14.64 28.96
N GLU A 545 32.81 -13.78 29.59
CA GLU A 545 32.43 -12.43 30.00
C GLU A 545 33.09 -11.46 29.02
N PRO A 546 32.39 -10.86 28.07
CA PRO A 546 32.98 -10.03 27.02
C PRO A 546 33.54 -8.70 27.55
N TRP A 547 33.07 -8.24 28.71
CA TRP A 547 33.45 -6.94 29.30
C TRP A 547 33.94 -7.12 30.74
N LEU A 548 34.92 -7.97 30.95
CA LEU A 548 35.50 -8.20 32.26
C LEU A 548 36.23 -6.93 32.76
N GLY A 549 35.69 -6.29 33.78
CA GLY A 549 36.26 -5.08 34.37
C GLY A 549 35.55 -3.77 33.93
N GLY A 550 34.60 -3.84 33.04
CA GLY A 550 33.75 -2.69 32.65
C GLY A 550 34.25 -1.96 31.43
#